data_0eae95998172ab0da978bbae1e741a3e
#
_entry.id   0eae95998172ab0da978bbae1e741a3e
#
_cell.length_a   1.000
_cell.length_b   1.000
_cell.length_c   1.000
_cell.angle_alpha   90.00
_cell.angle_beta   90.00
_cell.angle_gamma   90.00
#
_symmetry.space_group_name_H-M   'P 1'
#
loop_
_entity.id
_entity.type
_entity.pdbx_description
1 polymer ?
#
loop_
_entity_poly.entity_id
_entity_poly.type
_entity_poly.pdbx_seq_one_letter_code
_entity_poly.pdbx_strand_id
1 'polypeptide(L)'
;MITETQWLFPLIWAGLYTSDYCFTLACARLYQAQSTIVFEGSYEITPAFQQDVNALRRISPRFVAILVASTVYVWFFARVSSAWETRDVFTVAIGALVLIQLTVHLRHLRNWFLLRAVHRGSITGHIEYRRGVVLRGSAFELLTFTALYACLSVVTHNPFVLGGAIACSVLAANHYSLARRHDAARAGSENKAAHAANGHPS
;
A
#
# COMPACT_ATOMS: atom_id res chain seq x y z
N MET A 1 -30.14 -14.82 -11.65
CA MET A 1 -29.10 -14.91 -12.70
C MET A 1 -27.86 -14.12 -12.28
N ILE A 2 -27.00 -14.71 -11.43
CA ILE A 2 -25.72 -14.08 -10.98
C ILE A 2 -24.55 -15.07 -11.23
N THR A 3 -24.69 -16.00 -12.14
CA THR A 3 -23.94 -17.26 -12.04
C THR A 3 -22.63 -17.30 -12.83
N GLU A 4 -22.43 -16.49 -13.86
CA GLU A 4 -21.19 -16.59 -14.67
C GLU A 4 -20.11 -15.55 -14.31
N THR A 5 -20.50 -14.38 -13.83
CA THR A 5 -19.55 -13.26 -13.56
C THR A 5 -18.83 -13.38 -12.20
N GLN A 6 -19.37 -14.14 -11.26
CA GLN A 6 -18.81 -14.25 -9.90
C GLN A 6 -17.41 -14.90 -9.86
N TRP A 7 -17.10 -15.78 -10.81
CA TRP A 7 -15.77 -16.41 -10.92
C TRP A 7 -14.68 -15.44 -11.35
N LEU A 8 -15.06 -14.31 -11.97
CA LEU A 8 -14.10 -13.30 -12.40
C LEU A 8 -13.50 -12.54 -11.23
N PHE A 9 -14.24 -12.32 -10.13
CA PHE A 9 -13.72 -11.53 -9.01
C PHE A 9 -12.49 -12.13 -8.32
N PRO A 10 -12.46 -13.42 -7.96
CA PRO A 10 -11.25 -14.04 -7.43
C PRO A 10 -10.07 -13.98 -8.41
N LEU A 11 -10.32 -14.13 -9.72
CA LEU A 11 -9.28 -14.07 -10.75
C LEU A 11 -8.74 -12.64 -10.91
N ILE A 12 -9.63 -11.63 -10.97
CA ILE A 12 -9.24 -10.22 -11.02
C ILE A 12 -8.42 -9.88 -9.77
N TRP A 13 -8.88 -10.28 -8.59
CA TRP A 13 -8.16 -10.06 -7.34
C TRP A 13 -6.78 -10.70 -7.37
N ALA A 14 -6.68 -11.98 -7.72
CA ALA A 14 -5.41 -12.68 -7.79
C ALA A 14 -4.45 -12.03 -8.80
N GLY A 15 -4.96 -11.60 -9.95
CA GLY A 15 -4.19 -10.88 -10.96
C GLY A 15 -3.67 -9.53 -10.45
N LEU A 16 -4.53 -8.72 -9.83
CA LEU A 16 -4.15 -7.41 -9.27
C LEU A 16 -3.15 -7.58 -8.13
N TYR A 17 -3.38 -8.50 -7.20
CA TYR A 17 -2.48 -8.74 -6.08
C TYR A 17 -1.11 -9.26 -6.51
N THR A 18 -1.09 -10.14 -7.54
CA THR A 18 0.16 -10.65 -8.12
C THR A 18 0.92 -9.54 -8.85
N SER A 19 0.24 -8.72 -9.65
CA SER A 19 0.87 -7.61 -10.36
C SER A 19 1.42 -6.55 -9.40
N ASP A 20 0.74 -6.28 -8.28
CA ASP A 20 1.22 -5.41 -7.20
C ASP A 20 2.57 -5.88 -6.66
N TYR A 21 2.69 -7.15 -6.31
CA TYR A 21 3.96 -7.73 -5.85
C TYR A 21 5.07 -7.64 -6.91
N CYS A 22 4.74 -7.91 -8.17
CA CYS A 22 5.69 -7.79 -9.28
C CYS A 22 6.18 -6.35 -9.46
N PHE A 23 5.29 -5.36 -9.40
CA PHE A 23 5.64 -3.94 -9.46
C PHE A 23 6.50 -3.52 -8.28
N THR A 24 6.15 -3.96 -7.07
CA THR A 24 6.96 -3.71 -5.87
C THR A 24 8.39 -4.20 -6.04
N LEU A 25 8.59 -5.43 -6.52
CA LEU A 25 9.91 -5.98 -6.77
C LEU A 25 10.66 -5.26 -7.90
N ALA A 26 9.96 -4.85 -8.97
CA ALA A 26 10.55 -4.08 -10.06
C ALA A 26 11.07 -2.73 -9.57
N CYS A 27 10.27 -2.02 -8.78
CA CYS A 27 10.67 -0.76 -8.16
C CYS A 27 11.80 -0.95 -7.13
N ALA A 28 11.76 -2.00 -6.31
CA ALA A 28 12.80 -2.29 -5.34
C ALA A 28 14.16 -2.57 -6.00
N ARG A 29 14.17 -3.26 -7.15
CA ARG A 29 15.40 -3.47 -7.93
C ARG A 29 15.99 -2.15 -8.44
N LEU A 30 15.15 -1.28 -9.01
CA LEU A 30 15.61 0.04 -9.47
C LEU A 30 16.10 0.89 -8.29
N TYR A 31 15.42 0.81 -7.14
CA TYR A 31 15.81 1.49 -5.91
C TYR A 31 17.19 1.04 -5.42
N GLN A 32 17.45 -0.26 -5.37
CA GLN A 32 18.75 -0.81 -4.93
C GLN A 32 19.91 -0.52 -5.92
N ALA A 33 19.59 -0.22 -7.17
CA ALA A 33 20.60 0.08 -8.19
C ALA A 33 21.02 1.56 -8.23
N GLN A 34 20.53 2.40 -7.29
CA GLN A 34 20.83 3.83 -7.26
C GLN A 34 21.06 4.32 -5.82
N SER A 35 21.72 5.50 -5.68
CA SER A 35 22.04 6.13 -4.38
C SER A 35 21.50 7.56 -4.25
N THR A 36 20.81 8.07 -5.27
CA THR A 36 20.27 9.43 -5.29
C THR A 36 19.11 9.58 -4.31
N ILE A 37 18.23 8.58 -4.25
CA ILE A 37 17.08 8.58 -3.34
C ILE A 37 17.29 7.48 -2.31
N VAL A 38 17.28 7.85 -1.03
CA VAL A 38 17.44 6.93 0.10
C VAL A 38 16.24 7.04 1.02
N PHE A 39 15.66 5.90 1.37
CA PHE A 39 14.59 5.81 2.36
C PHE A 39 15.14 5.29 3.68
N GLU A 40 14.83 5.96 4.79
CA GLU A 40 15.15 5.48 6.11
C GLU A 40 14.52 4.10 6.36
N GLY A 41 15.36 3.09 6.52
CA GLY A 41 14.99 1.70 6.79
C GLY A 41 14.79 0.86 5.53
N SER A 42 13.66 0.91 4.88
CA SER A 42 13.33 0.05 3.73
C SER A 42 12.48 0.79 2.71
N TYR A 43 12.68 0.45 1.42
CA TYR A 43 11.81 0.88 0.33
C TYR A 43 10.37 0.42 0.55
N GLU A 44 10.18 -0.82 1.02
CA GLU A 44 8.86 -1.37 1.32
C GLU A 44 8.32 -0.81 2.64
N ILE A 45 7.13 -0.20 2.57
CA ILE A 45 6.47 0.40 3.74
C ILE A 45 5.84 -0.66 4.64
N THR A 46 5.34 -1.74 4.05
CA THR A 46 4.61 -2.82 4.75
C THR A 46 5.58 -3.72 5.51
N PRO A 47 5.57 -3.73 6.86
CA PRO A 47 6.58 -4.47 7.63
C PRO A 47 6.64 -5.97 7.30
N ALA A 48 5.49 -6.58 7.00
CA ALA A 48 5.39 -8.01 6.70
C ALA A 48 6.18 -8.44 5.45
N PHE A 49 6.38 -7.53 4.48
CA PHE A 49 7.04 -7.81 3.21
C PHE A 49 8.46 -7.25 3.10
N GLN A 50 8.89 -6.38 4.04
CA GLN A 50 10.19 -5.70 3.97
C GLN A 50 11.35 -6.67 3.74
N GLN A 51 11.40 -7.78 4.48
CA GLN A 51 12.48 -8.76 4.36
C GLN A 51 12.53 -9.41 2.97
N ASP A 52 11.37 -9.78 2.43
CA ASP A 52 11.29 -10.46 1.14
C ASP A 52 11.57 -9.51 -0.02
N VAL A 53 11.07 -8.26 0.07
CA VAL A 53 11.32 -7.20 -0.92
C VAL A 53 12.78 -6.75 -0.89
N ASN A 54 13.37 -6.55 0.28
CA ASN A 54 14.79 -6.20 0.40
C ASN A 54 15.71 -7.30 -0.15
N ALA A 55 15.33 -8.57 0.01
CA ALA A 55 16.04 -9.71 -0.56
C ALA A 55 15.68 -9.97 -2.04
N LEU A 56 14.81 -9.15 -2.66
CA LEU A 56 14.30 -9.31 -4.03
C LEU A 56 13.77 -10.71 -4.32
N ARG A 57 13.14 -11.35 -3.35
CA ARG A 57 12.60 -12.70 -3.51
C ARG A 57 11.47 -12.70 -4.54
N ARG A 58 11.67 -13.45 -5.64
CA ARG A 58 10.65 -13.56 -6.71
C ARG A 58 9.36 -14.22 -6.21
N ILE A 59 9.49 -15.20 -5.33
CA ILE A 59 8.38 -15.92 -4.70
C ILE A 59 8.60 -15.87 -3.20
N SER A 60 7.75 -15.12 -2.50
CA SER A 60 7.71 -15.08 -1.04
C SER A 60 6.65 -16.06 -0.55
N PRO A 61 6.96 -16.96 0.40
CA PRO A 61 5.96 -17.84 1.00
C PRO A 61 4.81 -17.06 1.64
N ARG A 62 5.10 -15.88 2.23
CA ARG A 62 4.08 -14.99 2.80
C ARG A 62 3.16 -14.43 1.74
N PHE A 63 3.73 -13.98 0.61
CA PHE A 63 2.95 -13.50 -0.53
C PHE A 63 2.01 -14.60 -1.02
N VAL A 64 2.50 -15.81 -1.25
CA VAL A 64 1.69 -16.94 -1.73
C VAL A 64 0.59 -17.28 -0.73
N ALA A 65 0.91 -17.34 0.57
CA ALA A 65 -0.09 -17.63 1.61
C ALA A 65 -1.20 -16.59 1.65
N ILE A 66 -0.86 -15.29 1.58
CA ILE A 66 -1.86 -14.21 1.60
C ILE A 66 -2.66 -14.21 0.28
N LEU A 67 -2.01 -14.40 -0.87
CA LEU A 67 -2.68 -14.51 -2.17
C LEU A 67 -3.73 -15.62 -2.15
N VAL A 68 -3.35 -16.83 -1.72
CA VAL A 68 -4.28 -17.97 -1.66
C VAL A 68 -5.41 -17.69 -0.67
N ALA A 69 -5.08 -17.28 0.56
CA ALA A 69 -6.08 -17.03 1.60
C ALA A 69 -7.07 -15.93 1.19
N SER A 70 -6.58 -14.82 0.63
CA SER A 70 -7.44 -13.71 0.20
C SER A 70 -8.27 -14.06 -1.04
N THR A 71 -7.72 -14.83 -1.98
CA THR A 71 -8.48 -15.30 -3.16
C THR A 71 -9.59 -16.25 -2.76
N VAL A 72 -9.31 -17.20 -1.84
CA VAL A 72 -10.33 -18.10 -1.27
C VAL A 72 -11.40 -17.30 -0.51
N TYR A 73 -10.98 -16.28 0.27
CA TYR A 73 -11.91 -15.40 0.97
C TYR A 73 -12.84 -14.65 0.00
N VAL A 74 -12.30 -14.05 -1.07
CA VAL A 74 -13.10 -13.36 -2.11
C VAL A 74 -14.06 -14.32 -2.77
N TRP A 75 -13.62 -15.53 -3.10
CA TRP A 75 -14.47 -16.56 -3.69
C TRP A 75 -15.61 -16.96 -2.72
N PHE A 76 -15.27 -17.25 -1.47
CA PHE A 76 -16.25 -17.64 -0.45
C PHE A 76 -17.26 -16.52 -0.22
N PHE A 77 -16.80 -15.27 -0.08
CA PHE A 77 -17.64 -14.11 0.14
C PHE A 77 -18.60 -13.86 -1.05
N ALA A 78 -18.13 -14.04 -2.29
CA ALA A 78 -18.98 -13.99 -3.47
C ALA A 78 -20.12 -15.03 -3.42
N ARG A 79 -19.81 -16.25 -2.94
CA ARG A 79 -20.82 -17.32 -2.81
C ARG A 79 -21.85 -17.04 -1.72
N VAL A 80 -21.40 -16.60 -0.55
CA VAL A 80 -22.29 -16.29 0.58
C VAL A 80 -23.20 -15.11 0.26
N SER A 81 -22.64 -14.03 -0.30
CA SER A 81 -23.43 -12.84 -0.66
C SER A 81 -24.50 -13.11 -1.72
N SER A 82 -24.25 -14.06 -2.60
CA SER A 82 -25.22 -14.53 -3.57
C SER A 82 -26.40 -15.29 -2.92
N ALA A 83 -26.09 -16.09 -1.88
CA ALA A 83 -27.10 -16.87 -1.18
C ALA A 83 -28.00 -16.02 -0.24
N TRP A 84 -27.47 -14.91 0.28
CA TRP A 84 -28.13 -14.07 1.29
C TRP A 84 -28.66 -12.74 0.72
N GLU A 85 -28.68 -12.56 -0.60
CA GLU A 85 -29.14 -11.34 -1.28
C GLU A 85 -28.44 -10.04 -0.84
N THR A 86 -27.25 -10.13 -0.23
CA THR A 86 -26.46 -9.01 0.26
C THR A 86 -25.55 -8.40 -0.84
N ARG A 87 -26.15 -8.15 -2.00
CA ARG A 87 -25.42 -7.71 -3.21
C ARG A 87 -24.66 -6.42 -2.99
N ASP A 88 -25.25 -5.44 -2.30
CA ASP A 88 -24.61 -4.13 -2.12
C ASP A 88 -23.39 -4.22 -1.21
N VAL A 89 -23.46 -5.01 -0.14
CA VAL A 89 -22.32 -5.26 0.76
C VAL A 89 -21.16 -5.93 0.00
N PHE A 90 -21.48 -6.91 -0.85
CA PHE A 90 -20.49 -7.55 -1.69
C PHE A 90 -19.88 -6.55 -2.69
N THR A 91 -20.71 -5.71 -3.31
CA THR A 91 -20.24 -4.70 -4.28
C THR A 91 -19.32 -3.68 -3.63
N VAL A 92 -19.63 -3.21 -2.40
CA VAL A 92 -18.74 -2.35 -1.60
C VAL A 92 -17.43 -3.06 -1.31
N ALA A 93 -17.45 -4.30 -0.87
CA ALA A 93 -16.25 -5.05 -0.52
C ALA A 93 -15.33 -5.30 -1.73
N ILE A 94 -15.89 -5.68 -2.86
CA ILE A 94 -15.10 -5.85 -4.10
C ILE A 94 -14.58 -4.52 -4.60
N GLY A 95 -15.38 -3.46 -4.54
CA GLY A 95 -14.94 -2.10 -4.85
C GLY A 95 -13.76 -1.66 -3.97
N ALA A 96 -13.83 -1.95 -2.67
CA ALA A 96 -12.74 -1.69 -1.73
C ALA A 96 -11.43 -2.38 -2.18
N LEU A 97 -11.50 -3.67 -2.47
CA LEU A 97 -10.34 -4.46 -2.89
C LEU A 97 -9.76 -4.01 -4.24
N VAL A 98 -10.60 -3.82 -5.24
CA VAL A 98 -10.15 -3.48 -6.60
C VAL A 98 -9.62 -2.05 -6.66
N LEU A 99 -10.35 -1.07 -6.12
CA LEU A 99 -9.97 0.33 -6.23
C LEU A 99 -8.76 0.69 -5.38
N ILE A 100 -8.57 0.06 -4.20
CA ILE A 100 -7.33 0.24 -3.45
C ILE A 100 -6.13 -0.33 -4.22
N GLN A 101 -6.28 -1.48 -4.86
CA GLN A 101 -5.20 -2.05 -5.68
C GLN A 101 -4.87 -1.16 -6.88
N LEU A 102 -5.86 -0.61 -7.57
CA LEU A 102 -5.62 0.35 -8.66
C LEU A 102 -4.88 1.61 -8.16
N THR A 103 -5.27 2.14 -7.00
CA THR A 103 -4.57 3.27 -6.37
C THR A 103 -3.11 2.94 -6.07
N VAL A 104 -2.84 1.74 -5.52
CA VAL A 104 -1.48 1.27 -5.24
C VAL A 104 -0.69 1.06 -6.54
N HIS A 105 -1.29 0.53 -7.60
CA HIS A 105 -0.65 0.39 -8.91
C HIS A 105 -0.24 1.73 -9.52
N LEU A 106 -1.10 2.77 -9.43
CA LEU A 106 -0.75 4.12 -9.89
C LEU A 106 0.45 4.67 -9.12
N ARG A 107 0.52 4.43 -7.81
CA ARG A 107 1.68 4.80 -7.00
C ARG A 107 2.95 4.05 -7.42
N HIS A 108 2.86 2.73 -7.66
CA HIS A 108 4.00 1.96 -8.16
C HIS A 108 4.45 2.44 -9.54
N LEU A 109 3.54 2.76 -10.43
CA LEU A 109 3.84 3.30 -11.74
C LEU A 109 4.58 4.64 -11.63
N ARG A 110 4.10 5.57 -10.80
CA ARG A 110 4.80 6.84 -10.51
C ARG A 110 6.22 6.58 -9.96
N ASN A 111 6.35 5.70 -8.98
CA ASN A 111 7.65 5.38 -8.38
C ASN A 111 8.59 4.73 -9.38
N TRP A 112 8.08 3.86 -10.25
CA TRP A 112 8.86 3.24 -11.32
C TRP A 112 9.41 4.28 -12.32
N PHE A 113 8.57 5.24 -12.75
CA PHE A 113 9.02 6.34 -13.61
C PHE A 113 10.08 7.20 -12.92
N LEU A 114 9.89 7.56 -11.66
CA LEU A 114 10.83 8.34 -10.88
C LEU A 114 12.19 7.63 -10.75
N LEU A 115 12.20 6.38 -10.30
CA LEU A 115 13.42 5.60 -10.13
C LEU A 115 14.12 5.34 -11.46
N ARG A 116 13.37 5.17 -12.54
CA ARG A 116 13.94 5.05 -13.87
C ARG A 116 14.57 6.36 -14.38
N ALA A 117 13.99 7.51 -14.04
CA ALA A 117 14.58 8.83 -14.36
C ALA A 117 15.89 9.04 -13.59
N VAL A 118 15.96 8.64 -12.31
CA VAL A 118 17.20 8.64 -11.53
C VAL A 118 18.25 7.74 -12.17
N HIS A 119 17.88 6.51 -12.51
CA HIS A 119 18.80 5.54 -13.12
C HIS A 119 19.36 6.03 -14.48
N ARG A 120 18.60 6.84 -15.22
CA ARG A 120 19.02 7.46 -16.49
C ARG A 120 19.85 8.74 -16.31
N GLY A 121 20.10 9.17 -15.07
CA GLY A 121 20.82 10.41 -14.79
C GLY A 121 20.02 11.69 -15.03
N SER A 122 18.71 11.58 -15.27
CA SER A 122 17.83 12.75 -15.42
C SER A 122 17.56 13.48 -14.10
N ILE A 123 17.81 12.81 -12.98
CA ILE A 123 17.74 13.37 -11.62
C ILE A 123 19.06 13.08 -10.96
N THR A 124 19.74 14.12 -10.46
CA THR A 124 21.05 14.06 -9.81
C THR A 124 20.96 14.66 -8.42
N GLY A 125 21.93 14.30 -7.57
CA GLY A 125 22.01 14.77 -6.18
C GLY A 125 21.79 13.66 -5.18
N HIS A 126 21.48 14.01 -3.93
CA HIS A 126 21.19 13.06 -2.86
C HIS A 126 19.99 13.55 -2.05
N ILE A 127 18.97 12.73 -1.93
CA ILE A 127 17.74 13.02 -1.17
C ILE A 127 17.49 11.85 -0.21
N GLU A 128 17.46 12.15 1.08
CA GLU A 128 17.09 11.17 2.10
C GLU A 128 15.69 11.45 2.63
N TYR A 129 14.83 10.45 2.54
CA TYR A 129 13.47 10.50 3.08
C TYR A 129 13.38 9.81 4.42
N ARG A 130 13.00 10.55 5.45
CA ARG A 130 12.64 9.97 6.74
C ARG A 130 11.36 9.14 6.61
N ARG A 131 11.31 8.03 7.34
CA ARG A 131 10.15 7.10 7.27
C ARG A 131 8.82 7.78 7.59
N GLY A 132 8.78 8.68 8.58
CA GLY A 132 7.58 9.46 8.91
C GLY A 132 7.07 10.32 7.75
N VAL A 133 7.98 10.93 6.98
CA VAL A 133 7.64 11.74 5.79
C VAL A 133 7.04 10.86 4.69
N VAL A 134 7.64 9.69 4.42
CA VAL A 134 7.14 8.73 3.41
C VAL A 134 5.73 8.25 3.76
N LEU A 135 5.50 7.90 5.03
CA LEU A 135 4.19 7.46 5.51
C LEU A 135 3.13 8.56 5.42
N ARG A 136 3.47 9.83 5.79
CA ARG A 136 2.54 10.96 5.64
C ARG A 136 2.24 11.27 4.18
N GLY A 137 3.25 11.25 3.31
CA GLY A 137 3.05 11.42 1.87
C GLY A 137 2.11 10.36 1.30
N SER A 138 2.30 9.10 1.70
CA SER A 138 1.40 8.01 1.32
C SER A 138 -0.02 8.19 1.88
N ALA A 139 -0.17 8.64 3.14
CA ALA A 139 -1.48 8.93 3.72
C ALA A 139 -2.20 10.05 2.97
N PHE A 140 -1.49 11.13 2.63
CA PHE A 140 -2.06 12.25 1.87
C PHE A 140 -2.52 11.83 0.47
N GLU A 141 -1.71 11.05 -0.24
CA GLU A 141 -2.08 10.49 -1.54
C GLU A 141 -3.35 9.65 -1.45
N LEU A 142 -3.45 8.77 -0.46
CA LEU A 142 -4.64 7.95 -0.21
C LEU A 142 -5.87 8.79 0.14
N LEU A 143 -5.71 9.88 0.90
CA LEU A 143 -6.81 10.82 1.19
C LEU A 143 -7.31 11.53 -0.08
N THR A 144 -6.42 11.84 -1.02
CA THR A 144 -6.80 12.40 -2.32
C THR A 144 -7.70 11.43 -3.09
N PHE A 145 -7.34 10.14 -3.14
CA PHE A 145 -8.20 9.11 -3.74
C PHE A 145 -9.49 8.87 -2.94
N THR A 146 -9.44 8.97 -1.61
CA THR A 146 -10.64 8.92 -0.77
C THR A 146 -11.64 10.01 -1.18
N ALA A 147 -11.18 11.26 -1.28
CA ALA A 147 -12.03 12.37 -1.71
C ALA A 147 -12.59 12.18 -3.12
N LEU A 148 -11.75 11.74 -4.06
CA LEU A 148 -12.18 11.47 -5.44
C LEU A 148 -13.28 10.39 -5.49
N TYR A 149 -13.05 9.25 -4.84
CA TYR A 149 -14.01 8.15 -4.82
C TYR A 149 -15.28 8.50 -4.04
N ALA A 150 -15.17 9.26 -2.95
CA ALA A 150 -16.34 9.75 -2.20
C ALA A 150 -17.21 10.67 -3.06
N CYS A 151 -16.63 11.66 -3.75
CA CYS A 151 -17.34 12.52 -4.67
C CYS A 151 -18.01 11.72 -5.80
N LEU A 152 -17.28 10.79 -6.43
CA LEU A 152 -17.83 9.94 -7.47
C LEU A 152 -18.97 9.04 -6.96
N SER A 153 -18.82 8.48 -5.75
CA SER A 153 -19.86 7.66 -5.13
C SER A 153 -21.15 8.43 -4.87
N VAL A 154 -21.04 9.69 -4.40
CA VAL A 154 -22.20 10.56 -4.20
C VAL A 154 -22.91 10.87 -5.53
N VAL A 155 -22.15 11.16 -6.59
CA VAL A 155 -22.73 11.51 -7.89
C VAL A 155 -23.33 10.30 -8.60
N THR A 156 -22.68 9.14 -8.50
CA THR A 156 -23.09 7.93 -9.24
C THR A 156 -23.99 6.99 -8.44
N HIS A 157 -24.13 7.20 -7.14
CA HIS A 157 -24.78 6.29 -6.20
C HIS A 157 -24.29 4.84 -6.32
N ASN A 158 -23.01 4.66 -6.67
CA ASN A 158 -22.44 3.35 -6.95
C ASN A 158 -21.72 2.78 -5.72
N PRO A 159 -22.20 1.69 -5.12
CA PRO A 159 -21.59 1.07 -3.94
C PRO A 159 -20.18 0.53 -4.19
N PHE A 160 -19.82 0.18 -5.43
CA PHE A 160 -18.46 -0.22 -5.78
C PHE A 160 -17.46 0.92 -5.53
N VAL A 161 -17.82 2.15 -5.94
CA VAL A 161 -16.96 3.33 -5.77
C VAL A 161 -16.86 3.73 -4.30
N LEU A 162 -17.96 3.59 -3.54
CA LEU A 162 -17.96 3.79 -2.07
C LEU A 162 -16.96 2.86 -1.39
N GLY A 163 -16.85 1.61 -1.84
CA GLY A 163 -15.85 0.66 -1.36
C GLY A 163 -14.43 1.20 -1.47
N GLY A 164 -14.09 1.80 -2.61
CA GLY A 164 -12.79 2.44 -2.83
C GLY A 164 -12.51 3.59 -1.86
N ALA A 165 -13.50 4.46 -1.62
CA ALA A 165 -13.38 5.55 -0.65
C ALA A 165 -13.10 5.02 0.76
N ILE A 166 -13.83 4.00 1.20
CA ILE A 166 -13.64 3.37 2.51
C ILE A 166 -12.23 2.77 2.62
N ALA A 167 -11.81 1.97 1.65
CA ALA A 167 -10.50 1.31 1.69
C ALA A 167 -9.34 2.30 1.71
N CYS A 168 -9.39 3.33 0.86
CA CYS A 168 -8.36 4.38 0.84
C CYS A 168 -8.32 5.17 2.15
N SER A 169 -9.48 5.50 2.76
CA SER A 169 -9.51 6.22 4.04
C SER A 169 -8.95 5.40 5.20
N VAL A 170 -9.29 4.12 5.28
CA VAL A 170 -8.76 3.20 6.32
C VAL A 170 -7.24 3.06 6.19
N LEU A 171 -6.73 2.87 4.96
CA LEU A 171 -5.29 2.74 4.74
C LEU A 171 -4.56 4.07 5.00
N ALA A 172 -5.16 5.21 4.65
CA ALA A 172 -4.61 6.54 4.95
C ALA A 172 -4.48 6.75 6.47
N ALA A 173 -5.53 6.44 7.24
CA ALA A 173 -5.53 6.53 8.69
C ALA A 173 -4.45 5.61 9.31
N ASN A 174 -4.28 4.39 8.79
CA ASN A 174 -3.23 3.48 9.23
C ASN A 174 -1.82 4.05 8.97
N HIS A 175 -1.54 4.56 7.77
CA HIS A 175 -0.24 5.17 7.45
C HIS A 175 0.05 6.40 8.30
N TYR A 176 -0.95 7.26 8.52
CA TYR A 176 -0.82 8.43 9.39
C TYR A 176 -0.52 8.03 10.84
N SER A 177 -1.21 7.01 11.36
CA SER A 177 -0.99 6.48 12.70
C SER A 177 0.43 5.90 12.86
N LEU A 178 0.91 5.16 11.85
CA LEU A 178 2.28 4.63 11.82
C LEU A 178 3.31 5.75 11.78
N ALA A 179 3.08 6.81 11.00
CA ALA A 179 3.96 7.98 10.96
C ALA A 179 4.10 8.63 12.34
N ARG A 180 2.97 8.86 13.02
CA ARG A 180 2.95 9.44 14.38
C ARG A 180 3.72 8.58 15.40
N ARG A 181 3.54 7.26 15.35
CA ARG A 181 4.25 6.33 16.25
C ARG A 181 5.76 6.37 16.00
N HIS A 182 6.17 6.42 14.74
CA HIS A 182 7.59 6.50 14.37
C HIS A 182 8.24 7.80 14.87
N ASP A 183 7.57 8.95 14.69
CA ASP A 183 8.07 10.24 15.14
C ASP A 183 8.15 10.32 16.68
N ALA A 184 7.16 9.79 17.38
CA ALA A 184 7.17 9.73 18.86
C ALA A 184 8.30 8.85 19.41
N ALA A 185 8.53 7.68 18.78
CA ALA A 185 9.63 6.79 19.18
C ALA A 185 11.00 7.45 18.99
N ARG A 186 11.17 8.20 17.90
CA ARG A 186 12.38 8.95 17.60
C ARG A 186 12.64 10.06 18.61
N ALA A 187 11.64 10.91 18.89
CA ALA A 187 11.75 11.98 19.87
C ALA A 187 12.12 11.45 21.26
N GLY A 188 11.58 10.29 21.64
CA GLY A 188 11.94 9.61 22.88
C GLY A 188 13.40 9.12 22.93
N SER A 189 13.94 8.65 21.78
CA SER A 189 15.35 8.22 21.71
C SER A 189 16.31 9.39 21.71
N GLU A 190 15.99 10.49 21.04
CA GLU A 190 16.79 11.72 21.04
C GLU A 190 16.86 12.35 22.43
N ASN A 191 15.75 12.40 23.18
CA ASN A 191 15.73 12.87 24.58
C ASN A 191 16.56 12.00 25.52
N LYS A 192 16.50 10.67 25.38
CA LYS A 192 17.35 9.76 26.18
C LYS A 192 18.83 9.96 25.90
N ALA A 193 19.21 10.13 24.64
CA ALA A 193 20.59 10.41 24.24
C ALA A 193 21.09 11.76 24.80
N ALA A 194 20.27 12.80 24.76
CA ALA A 194 20.59 14.11 25.31
C ALA A 194 20.78 14.05 26.85
N HIS A 195 19.91 13.33 27.55
CA HIS A 195 20.06 13.12 29.00
C HIS A 195 21.32 12.33 29.35
N ALA A 196 21.66 11.31 28.58
CA ALA A 196 22.90 10.52 28.80
C ALA A 196 24.17 11.36 28.54
N ALA A 197 24.14 12.27 27.55
CA ALA A 197 25.27 13.15 27.25
C ALA A 197 25.50 14.22 28.36
N ASN A 198 24.43 14.71 28.98
CA ASN A 198 24.49 15.75 30.00
C ASN A 198 24.69 15.20 31.42
N GLY A 199 24.61 13.87 31.62
CA GLY A 199 24.69 13.20 32.91
C GLY A 199 26.07 12.66 33.27
N HIS A 200 27.19 13.08 32.62
CA HIS A 200 28.53 12.75 33.08
C HIS A 200 28.89 13.68 34.27
N PRO A 201 28.99 13.17 35.51
CA PRO A 201 29.56 13.93 36.62
C PRO A 201 31.05 14.14 36.37
N SER A 202 31.48 15.38 36.43
CA SER A 202 32.88 15.81 36.57
C SER A 202 33.50 15.26 37.86
#